data_7f913bc31f5303e20e61ba5416c03fe0
#
_entry.id   7f913bc31f5303e20e61ba5416c03fe0
#
_cell.length_a   1.000
_cell.length_b   1.000
_cell.length_c   1.000
_cell.angle_alpha   90.00
_cell.angle_beta   90.00
_cell.angle_gamma   90.00
#
_symmetry.space_group_name_H-M   'P 1'
#
loop_
_entity.id
_entity.type
_entity.pdbx_description
1 polymer ?
#
loop_
_entity_poly.entity_id
_entity_poly.type
_entity_poly.pdbx_seq_one_letter_code
_entity_poly.pdbx_strand_id
1 'polypeptide(L)'
;MHLGDLRPGSVTSTSGRCGKPDCHCHQPGQPPHGPNFRLTHKVNGKSISESLPTPAAIHKAEREVAEFRKFRQLSREFVQTNTELCRSRSAEREPQTEAEKKRPKRSARKSRAKYTNCCA
;
A
#
# COMPACT_ATOMS: atom_id res chain seq x y z
N MET A 1 -9.56 -7.73 20.11
CA MET A 1 -9.22 -6.55 19.30
C MET A 1 -10.24 -6.45 18.18
N HIS A 2 -10.99 -5.38 18.12
CA HIS A 2 -12.05 -5.21 17.11
C HIS A 2 -11.59 -4.16 16.09
N LEU A 3 -11.61 -4.53 14.81
CA LEU A 3 -11.42 -3.61 13.70
C LEU A 3 -12.79 -3.23 13.14
N GLY A 4 -13.04 -1.92 13.00
CA GLY A 4 -14.21 -1.40 12.31
C GLY A 4 -14.07 -1.47 10.79
N ASP A 5 -15.01 -0.83 10.10
CA ASP A 5 -14.91 -0.68 8.65
C ASP A 5 -13.61 0.03 8.28
N LEU A 6 -12.89 -0.52 7.33
CA LEU A 6 -11.59 -0.01 6.91
C LEU A 6 -11.53 0.17 5.39
N ARG A 7 -10.89 1.23 4.96
CA ARG A 7 -10.70 1.55 3.55
C ARG A 7 -9.31 2.17 3.31
N PRO A 8 -8.55 1.70 2.32
CA PRO A 8 -7.27 2.30 1.99
C PRO A 8 -7.45 3.70 1.42
N GLY A 9 -6.49 4.57 1.65
CA GLY A 9 -6.44 5.88 1.05
C GLY A 9 -5.97 6.97 1.99
N SER A 10 -6.08 8.19 1.51
CA SER A 10 -5.83 9.42 2.27
C SER A 10 -6.90 10.46 1.95
N VAL A 11 -7.38 11.13 2.98
CA VAL A 11 -8.28 12.27 2.84
C VAL A 11 -7.43 13.53 2.65
N THR A 12 -7.65 14.21 1.56
CA THR A 12 -6.95 15.46 1.21
C THR A 12 -7.94 16.57 0.94
N SER A 13 -7.58 17.79 1.30
CA SER A 13 -8.34 19.00 0.96
C SER A 13 -7.58 19.83 -0.06
N THR A 14 -8.28 20.32 -1.05
CA THR A 14 -7.75 21.21 -2.07
C THR A 14 -8.59 22.48 -2.16
N SER A 15 -7.92 23.61 -2.23
CA SER A 15 -8.53 24.88 -2.54
C SER A 15 -7.76 25.54 -3.68
N GLY A 16 -8.43 26.34 -4.50
CA GLY A 16 -7.76 26.94 -5.64
C GLY A 16 -8.62 28.01 -6.31
N ARG A 17 -7.99 28.80 -7.16
CA ARG A 17 -8.67 29.77 -8.01
C ARG A 17 -9.17 29.08 -9.27
N CYS A 18 -10.37 29.44 -9.73
CA CYS A 18 -10.92 28.88 -10.97
C CYS A 18 -10.34 29.59 -12.21
N GLY A 19 -10.54 29.00 -13.39
CA GLY A 19 -10.06 29.59 -14.63
C GLY A 19 -10.92 30.75 -15.21
N LYS A 20 -11.97 31.17 -14.49
CA LYS A 20 -12.85 32.26 -14.95
C LYS A 20 -12.32 33.61 -14.44
N PRO A 21 -11.92 34.54 -15.35
CA PRO A 21 -11.32 35.83 -14.94
C PRO A 21 -12.27 36.71 -14.13
N ASP A 22 -13.58 36.63 -14.37
CA ASP A 22 -14.60 37.45 -13.72
C ASP A 22 -15.10 36.86 -12.39
N CYS A 23 -14.47 35.76 -11.92
CA CYS A 23 -14.88 35.15 -10.67
C CYS A 23 -14.36 35.93 -9.47
N HIS A 24 -15.14 35.97 -8.39
CA HIS A 24 -14.75 36.62 -7.12
C HIS A 24 -13.39 36.14 -6.58
N CYS A 25 -13.00 34.89 -6.85
CA CYS A 25 -11.73 34.34 -6.35
C CYS A 25 -10.48 35.03 -6.95
N HIS A 26 -10.63 35.81 -8.02
CA HIS A 26 -9.57 36.60 -8.62
C HIS A 26 -9.50 38.03 -8.11
N GLN A 27 -10.50 38.45 -7.34
CA GLN A 27 -10.49 39.78 -6.76
C GLN A 27 -9.51 39.87 -5.57
N PRO A 28 -8.84 41.02 -5.37
CA PRO A 28 -7.92 41.21 -4.24
C PRO A 28 -8.64 41.00 -2.91
N GLY A 29 -8.05 40.20 -2.02
CA GLY A 29 -8.60 39.95 -0.69
C GLY A 29 -9.71 38.90 -0.62
N GLN A 30 -10.12 38.30 -1.74
CA GLN A 30 -11.13 37.25 -1.75
C GLN A 30 -10.51 35.86 -1.59
N PRO A 31 -11.17 34.96 -0.81
CA PRO A 31 -10.67 33.59 -0.63
C PRO A 31 -10.80 32.74 -1.89
N PRO A 32 -9.93 31.76 -2.10
CA PRO A 32 -10.06 30.83 -3.19
C PRO A 32 -11.29 29.93 -3.01
N HIS A 33 -11.68 29.22 -4.09
CA HIS A 33 -12.72 28.20 -3.99
C HIS A 33 -12.24 27.00 -3.16
N GLY A 34 -13.16 26.42 -2.42
CA GLY A 34 -12.90 25.28 -1.55
C GLY A 34 -13.03 25.61 -0.08
N PRO A 35 -12.61 24.69 0.79
CA PRO A 35 -11.87 23.44 0.51
C PRO A 35 -12.75 22.33 -0.08
N ASN A 36 -12.20 21.62 -1.06
CA ASN A 36 -12.81 20.41 -1.62
C ASN A 36 -12.09 19.20 -1.04
N PHE A 37 -12.82 18.33 -0.36
CA PHE A 37 -12.27 17.12 0.23
C PHE A 37 -12.40 15.94 -0.70
N ARG A 38 -11.34 15.13 -0.77
CA ARG A 38 -11.27 13.92 -1.61
C ARG A 38 -10.57 12.81 -0.87
N LEU A 39 -11.08 11.60 -1.03
CA LEU A 39 -10.40 10.38 -0.65
C LEU A 39 -9.66 9.85 -1.88
N THR A 40 -8.35 9.72 -1.77
CA THR A 40 -7.50 9.21 -2.86
C THR A 40 -6.82 7.92 -2.43
N HIS A 41 -6.89 6.89 -3.28
CA HIS A 41 -6.20 5.62 -3.10
C HIS A 41 -5.67 5.08 -4.43
N LYS A 42 -4.74 4.15 -4.37
CA LYS A 42 -4.18 3.51 -5.57
C LYS A 42 -4.75 2.11 -5.75
N VAL A 43 -5.17 1.80 -6.97
CA VAL A 43 -5.60 0.47 -7.41
C VAL A 43 -4.84 0.12 -8.69
N ASN A 44 -4.09 -0.98 -8.66
CA ASN A 44 -3.31 -1.46 -9.81
C ASN A 44 -2.43 -0.36 -10.45
N GLY A 45 -1.78 0.46 -9.63
CA GLY A 45 -0.91 1.55 -10.08
C GLY A 45 -1.65 2.83 -10.49
N LYS A 46 -2.97 2.82 -10.60
CA LYS A 46 -3.78 4.00 -10.92
C LYS A 46 -4.31 4.66 -9.65
N SER A 47 -4.26 5.99 -9.61
CA SER A 47 -4.86 6.77 -8.52
C SER A 47 -6.34 6.99 -8.80
N ILE A 48 -7.18 6.61 -7.85
CA ILE A 48 -8.62 6.83 -7.86
C ILE A 48 -8.94 7.85 -6.78
N SER A 49 -9.69 8.89 -7.14
CA SER A 49 -10.13 9.92 -6.20
C SER A 49 -11.66 9.97 -6.14
N GLU A 50 -12.18 9.95 -4.93
CA GLU A 50 -13.60 10.08 -4.63
C GLU A 50 -13.85 11.40 -3.93
N SER A 51 -14.84 12.17 -4.40
CA SER A 51 -15.22 13.44 -3.80
C SER A 51 -16.05 13.22 -2.53
N LEU A 52 -15.76 13.99 -1.49
CA LEU A 52 -16.46 13.95 -0.21
C LEU A 52 -17.24 15.27 -0.02
N PRO A 53 -18.49 15.34 -0.49
CA PRO A 53 -19.23 16.61 -0.53
C PRO A 53 -19.79 17.06 0.82
N THR A 54 -19.92 16.17 1.79
CA THR A 54 -20.53 16.46 3.09
C THR A 54 -19.57 16.25 4.25
N PRO A 55 -19.68 17.00 5.34
CA PRO A 55 -18.89 16.77 6.56
C PRO A 55 -19.03 15.35 7.11
N ALA A 56 -20.23 14.77 7.03
CA ALA A 56 -20.46 13.40 7.46
C ALA A 56 -19.67 12.38 6.62
N ALA A 57 -19.57 12.59 5.30
CA ALA A 57 -18.78 11.75 4.41
C ALA A 57 -17.27 11.87 4.73
N ILE A 58 -16.80 13.07 5.04
CA ILE A 58 -15.41 13.33 5.44
C ILE A 58 -15.07 12.56 6.72
N HIS A 59 -15.87 12.74 7.79
CA HIS A 59 -15.65 12.04 9.06
C HIS A 59 -15.73 10.51 8.94
N LYS A 60 -16.64 10.02 8.08
CA LYS A 60 -16.72 8.59 7.79
C LYS A 60 -15.43 8.10 7.13
N ALA A 61 -14.98 8.77 6.08
CA ALA A 61 -13.75 8.41 5.36
C ALA A 61 -12.50 8.47 6.26
N GLU A 62 -12.40 9.49 7.12
CA GLU A 62 -11.29 9.60 8.08
C GLU A 62 -11.24 8.44 9.07
N ARG A 63 -12.39 8.00 9.58
CA ARG A 63 -12.48 6.83 10.47
C ARG A 63 -12.07 5.55 9.75
N GLU A 64 -12.58 5.33 8.54
CA GLU A 64 -12.25 4.15 7.73
C GLU A 64 -10.76 4.09 7.39
N VAL A 65 -10.15 5.23 7.06
CA VAL A 65 -8.71 5.32 6.81
C VAL A 65 -7.89 5.10 8.08
N ALA A 66 -8.33 5.60 9.23
CA ALA A 66 -7.67 5.35 10.50
C ALA A 66 -7.68 3.87 10.88
N GLU A 67 -8.80 3.17 10.69
CA GLU A 67 -8.90 1.73 10.92
C GLU A 67 -8.02 0.94 9.94
N PHE A 68 -7.91 1.36 8.69
CA PHE A 68 -6.99 0.75 7.74
C PHE A 68 -5.53 0.91 8.15
N ARG A 69 -5.14 2.05 8.72
CA ARG A 69 -3.78 2.27 9.25
C ARG A 69 -3.47 1.34 10.41
N LYS A 70 -4.41 1.14 11.34
CA LYS A 70 -4.29 0.16 12.43
C LYS A 70 -4.11 -1.26 11.87
N PHE A 71 -4.94 -1.66 10.92
CA PHE A 71 -4.82 -2.96 10.26
C PHE A 71 -3.44 -3.18 9.65
N ARG A 72 -2.92 -2.18 8.93
CA ARG A 72 -1.58 -2.25 8.34
C ARG A 72 -0.48 -2.40 9.38
N GLN A 73 -0.58 -1.70 10.49
CA GLN A 73 0.38 -1.80 11.59
C GLN A 73 0.35 -3.20 12.21
N LEU A 74 -0.83 -3.69 12.56
CA LEU A 74 -1.01 -5.03 13.12
C LEU A 74 -0.52 -6.13 12.18
N SER A 75 -0.77 -6.00 10.88
CA SER A 75 -0.29 -6.94 9.88
C SER A 75 1.25 -6.96 9.82
N ARG A 76 1.90 -5.81 9.92
CA ARG A 76 3.37 -5.73 9.97
C ARG A 76 3.95 -6.39 11.22
N GLU A 77 3.37 -6.11 12.38
CA GLU A 77 3.80 -6.71 13.65
C GLU A 77 3.62 -8.23 13.62
N PHE A 78 2.48 -8.69 13.09
CA PHE A 78 2.21 -10.11 12.93
C PHE A 78 3.25 -10.79 12.01
N VAL A 79 3.54 -10.21 10.86
CA VAL A 79 4.54 -10.74 9.92
C VAL A 79 5.93 -10.73 10.55
N GLN A 80 6.30 -9.66 11.25
CA GLN A 80 7.59 -9.56 11.93
C GLN A 80 7.74 -10.66 12.99
N THR A 81 6.75 -10.82 13.86
CA THR A 81 6.76 -11.86 14.92
C THR A 81 6.86 -13.26 14.32
N ASN A 82 6.07 -13.54 13.27
CA ASN A 82 6.14 -14.83 12.59
C ASN A 82 7.49 -15.06 11.91
N THR A 83 8.09 -14.03 11.33
CA THR A 83 9.42 -14.11 10.73
C THR A 83 10.48 -14.48 11.78
N GLU A 84 10.41 -13.87 12.95
CA GLU A 84 11.30 -14.20 14.07
C GLU A 84 11.10 -15.65 14.56
N LEU A 85 9.85 -16.09 14.67
CA LEU A 85 9.52 -17.49 14.99
C LEU A 85 10.07 -18.47 13.95
N CYS A 86 9.92 -18.17 12.67
CA CYS A 86 10.46 -19.00 11.59
C CYS A 86 11.99 -19.10 11.67
N ARG A 87 12.68 -18.00 11.99
CA ARG A 87 14.13 -17.98 12.15
C ARG A 87 14.59 -18.76 13.38
N SER A 88 13.80 -18.75 14.45
CA SER A 88 14.12 -19.48 15.69
C SER A 88 13.86 -20.98 15.63
N ARG A 89 13.03 -21.43 14.68
CA ARG A 89 12.75 -22.85 14.45
C ARG A 89 13.82 -23.45 13.57
N SER A 90 14.44 -24.55 14.02
CA SER A 90 15.39 -25.29 13.19
C SER A 90 14.67 -26.04 12.06
N ALA A 91 15.32 -26.12 10.90
CA ALA A 91 14.81 -26.84 9.72
C ALA A 91 14.53 -28.33 9.97
N GLU A 92 15.16 -28.91 11.00
CA GLU A 92 15.00 -30.31 11.39
C GLU A 92 13.66 -30.60 12.11
N ARG A 93 12.94 -29.57 12.55
CA ARG A 93 11.68 -29.70 13.28
C ARG A 93 10.43 -29.74 12.40
N GLU A 94 10.57 -29.45 11.12
CA GLU A 94 9.44 -29.54 10.22
C GLU A 94 9.23 -31.02 9.81
N PRO A 95 7.99 -31.55 10.00
CA PRO A 95 7.66 -32.85 9.47
C PRO A 95 7.78 -32.76 7.94
N GLN A 96 8.82 -33.39 7.39
CA GLN A 96 8.97 -33.50 5.95
C GLN A 96 7.74 -34.22 5.42
N THR A 97 6.92 -33.53 4.64
CA THR A 97 5.79 -34.14 3.96
C THR A 97 6.33 -35.22 3.03
N GLU A 98 5.60 -36.33 2.89
CA GLU A 98 5.98 -37.46 2.02
C GLU A 98 6.29 -37.01 0.56
N ALA A 99 5.68 -35.92 0.11
CA ALA A 99 5.93 -35.30 -1.18
C ALA A 99 7.33 -34.67 -1.30
N GLU A 100 7.91 -34.21 -0.21
CA GLU A 100 9.23 -33.56 -0.17
C GLU A 100 10.37 -34.59 -0.16
N LYS A 101 10.12 -35.76 0.42
CA LYS A 101 11.07 -36.91 0.39
C LYS A 101 11.28 -37.46 -1.03
N LYS A 102 10.33 -37.24 -1.95
CA LYS A 102 10.40 -37.70 -3.35
C LYS A 102 11.03 -36.72 -4.33
N ARG A 103 11.39 -35.51 -3.88
CA ARG A 103 12.08 -34.55 -4.76
C ARG A 103 13.51 -35.03 -5.02
N PRO A 104 13.88 -35.30 -6.26
CA PRO A 104 15.28 -35.65 -6.60
C PRO A 104 16.16 -34.44 -6.23
N LYS A 105 17.25 -34.71 -5.50
CA LYS A 105 18.27 -33.69 -5.22
C LYS A 105 18.70 -33.09 -6.56
N ARG A 106 18.42 -31.82 -6.79
CA ARG A 106 18.93 -31.10 -7.96
C ARG A 106 20.45 -31.18 -7.91
N SER A 107 21.04 -32.02 -8.78
CA SER A 107 22.47 -32.04 -8.97
C SER A 107 22.90 -30.61 -9.34
N ALA A 108 23.86 -30.09 -8.60
CA ALA A 108 24.44 -28.78 -8.88
C ALA A 108 24.98 -28.79 -10.33
N ARG A 109 24.25 -28.18 -11.23
CA ARG A 109 24.69 -27.99 -12.61
C ARG A 109 25.91 -27.06 -12.51
N LYS A 110 27.10 -27.63 -12.68
CA LYS A 110 28.33 -26.85 -12.88
C LYS A 110 28.07 -25.95 -14.07
N SER A 111 27.87 -24.65 -13.81
CA SER A 111 27.85 -23.63 -14.84
C SER A 111 29.25 -23.56 -15.45
N ARG A 112 29.41 -24.21 -16.57
CA ARG A 112 30.61 -24.10 -17.41
C ARG A 112 30.49 -22.74 -18.12
N ALA A 113 31.02 -21.71 -17.50
CA ALA A 113 31.22 -20.44 -18.17
C ALA A 113 32.26 -20.64 -19.28
N LYS A 114 31.78 -20.78 -20.52
CA LYS A 114 32.65 -20.60 -21.69
C LYS A 114 32.76 -19.09 -21.92
N TYR A 115 33.78 -18.50 -21.35
CA TYR A 115 34.32 -17.25 -21.86
C TYR A 115 35.03 -17.55 -23.17
N THR A 116 34.41 -17.30 -24.27
CA THR A 116 35.10 -17.14 -25.54
C THR A 116 35.51 -15.68 -25.63
N ASN A 117 36.77 -15.46 -25.38
CA ASN A 117 37.45 -14.24 -25.79
C ASN A 117 37.25 -14.07 -27.29
N CYS A 118 36.52 -13.07 -27.72
CA CYS A 118 36.57 -12.58 -29.08
C CYS A 118 37.35 -11.26 -29.03
N CYS A 119 38.66 -11.35 -29.15
CA CYS A 119 39.53 -10.24 -29.57
C CYS A 119 39.78 -10.40 -31.05
N ALA A 120 39.35 -9.45 -31.80
CA ALA A 120 39.92 -9.11 -33.08
C ALA A 120 39.91 -7.58 -33.23
#